data_e4e913c894167af02a45091a45c4c4a8
#
_entry.id   e4e913c894167af02a45091a45c4c4a8
#
_cell.length_a   1.000
_cell.length_b   1.000
_cell.length_c   1.000
_cell.angle_alpha   90.00
_cell.angle_beta   90.00
_cell.angle_gamma   90.00
#
_symmetry.space_group_name_H-M   'P 1'
#
loop_
_entity.id
_entity.type
_entity.pdbx_description
1 polymer ?
#
loop_
_entity_poly.entity_id
_entity_poly.type
_entity_poly.pdbx_seq_one_letter_code
_entity_poly.pdbx_strand_id
1 'polypeptide(L)'
;MFRLAVIVLASGALLAGAAQAQDAAGYPSRPVRIIVDVAPGGGVDTATRLVAAKLEQSLGQPFVVENRPGAAGSIGAEVVYTAEPDGYTLLASSPSPLAINQWLYKKLSYDPAGFQPIAMMSRIPNVLVVRSDFPAKTVQEAIAWLKVNPGKASFASQGVGTASHLTGVMLMKLTGTSMVHVPYKGTAPILTDIIAGHVDMTFIQVSNASVMHDAGKARILALATDKRLDFLPDIPTLAEVGLPISTDTWNAISAPPKMPAAIVAKLNAAVNAALRQPDVRKRLHDLKTIIGGDNGPAEAAKFVETERRQWGELVRAAGLEPQ
;
A
#
# COMPACT_ATOMS: atom_id res chain seq x y z
N MET A 1 -43.70 -20.43 -36.26
CA MET A 1 -43.60 -20.13 -34.82
C MET A 1 -42.16 -19.91 -34.31
N PHE A 2 -41.08 -20.30 -34.98
CA PHE A 2 -39.69 -20.16 -34.53
C PHE A 2 -39.04 -18.77 -34.72
N ARG A 3 -39.60 -17.88 -35.53
CA ARG A 3 -39.01 -16.55 -35.78
C ARG A 3 -39.39 -15.46 -34.77
N LEU A 4 -40.46 -15.62 -33.98
CA LEU A 4 -40.85 -14.64 -32.96
C LEU A 4 -40.05 -14.80 -31.64
N ALA A 5 -39.58 -15.99 -31.27
CA ALA A 5 -38.89 -16.24 -30.03
C ALA A 5 -37.45 -15.64 -29.99
N VAL A 6 -36.78 -15.51 -31.16
CA VAL A 6 -35.41 -14.98 -31.25
C VAL A 6 -35.39 -13.46 -31.07
N ILE A 7 -36.44 -12.74 -31.48
CA ILE A 7 -36.50 -11.27 -31.39
C ILE A 7 -36.71 -10.83 -29.94
N VAL A 8 -37.44 -11.59 -29.12
CA VAL A 8 -37.71 -11.24 -27.71
C VAL A 8 -36.45 -11.42 -26.85
N LEU A 9 -35.61 -12.43 -27.14
CA LEU A 9 -34.33 -12.65 -26.42
C LEU A 9 -33.27 -11.57 -26.74
N ALA A 10 -33.22 -11.08 -27.98
CA ALA A 10 -32.29 -10.01 -28.36
C ALA A 10 -32.66 -8.65 -27.75
N SER A 11 -33.96 -8.39 -27.57
CA SER A 11 -34.46 -7.14 -26.95
C SER A 11 -34.20 -7.08 -25.44
N GLY A 12 -34.19 -8.23 -24.74
CA GLY A 12 -33.91 -8.31 -23.31
C GLY A 12 -32.40 -8.05 -22.96
N ALA A 13 -31.50 -8.49 -23.84
CA ALA A 13 -30.08 -8.25 -23.66
C ALA A 13 -29.67 -6.77 -23.87
N LEU A 14 -30.36 -6.06 -24.77
CA LEU A 14 -30.13 -4.63 -25.03
C LEU A 14 -30.66 -3.75 -23.90
N LEU A 15 -31.74 -4.13 -23.22
CA LEU A 15 -32.28 -3.39 -22.08
C LEU A 15 -31.42 -3.56 -20.80
N ALA A 16 -30.81 -4.72 -20.57
CA ALA A 16 -29.92 -4.94 -19.43
C ALA A 16 -28.62 -4.13 -19.56
N GLY A 17 -28.08 -4.00 -20.78
CA GLY A 17 -26.91 -3.15 -21.04
C GLY A 17 -27.18 -1.65 -20.87
N ALA A 18 -28.40 -1.20 -21.23
CA ALA A 18 -28.80 0.20 -21.08
C ALA A 18 -29.04 0.61 -19.61
N ALA A 19 -29.54 -0.30 -18.76
CA ALA A 19 -29.74 -0.04 -17.33
C ALA A 19 -28.40 0.15 -16.60
N GLN A 20 -27.38 -0.67 -16.89
CA GLN A 20 -26.05 -0.51 -16.29
C GLN A 20 -25.32 0.76 -16.74
N ALA A 21 -25.53 1.21 -17.97
CA ALA A 21 -24.98 2.48 -18.48
C ALA A 21 -25.64 3.71 -17.82
N GLN A 22 -26.93 3.60 -17.48
CA GLN A 22 -27.70 4.66 -16.87
C GLN A 22 -27.34 4.89 -15.41
N ASP A 23 -26.98 3.82 -14.67
CA ASP A 23 -26.51 3.90 -13.29
C ASP A 23 -25.14 4.63 -13.16
N ALA A 24 -24.23 4.46 -14.12
CA ALA A 24 -22.97 5.18 -14.11
C ALA A 24 -23.09 6.67 -14.47
N ALA A 25 -24.13 7.07 -15.22
CA ALA A 25 -24.36 8.47 -15.61
C ALA A 25 -24.70 9.36 -14.39
N GLY A 26 -25.52 8.86 -13.48
CA GLY A 26 -25.91 9.57 -12.25
C GLY A 26 -24.99 9.39 -11.05
N TYR A 27 -23.94 8.56 -11.17
CA TYR A 27 -22.99 8.32 -10.09
C TYR A 27 -21.88 9.39 -10.06
N PRO A 28 -21.44 9.88 -8.89
CA PRO A 28 -22.10 9.77 -7.60
C PRO A 28 -23.21 10.81 -7.43
N SER A 29 -24.30 10.45 -6.78
CA SER A 29 -25.42 11.35 -6.43
C SER A 29 -25.45 11.76 -4.96
N ARG A 30 -24.54 11.19 -4.15
CA ARG A 30 -24.37 11.43 -2.72
C ARG A 30 -22.90 11.27 -2.32
N PRO A 31 -22.50 11.68 -1.10
CA PRO A 31 -21.12 11.52 -0.64
C PRO A 31 -20.60 10.09 -0.73
N VAL A 32 -19.36 9.95 -1.17
CA VAL A 32 -18.62 8.68 -1.26
C VAL A 32 -17.65 8.60 -0.08
N ARG A 33 -17.62 7.46 0.61
CA ARG A 33 -16.66 7.18 1.70
C ARG A 33 -15.46 6.44 1.15
N ILE A 34 -14.26 6.91 1.50
CA ILE A 34 -13.01 6.18 1.25
C ILE A 34 -12.43 5.73 2.58
N ILE A 35 -12.49 4.44 2.85
CA ILE A 35 -11.90 3.83 4.04
C ILE A 35 -10.40 3.66 3.80
N VAL A 36 -9.58 4.21 4.70
CA VAL A 36 -8.12 4.07 4.70
C VAL A 36 -7.73 3.09 5.80
N ASP A 37 -7.01 2.03 5.44
CA ASP A 37 -6.66 0.91 6.31
C ASP A 37 -5.54 1.22 7.32
N VAL A 38 -4.97 2.43 7.28
CA VAL A 38 -3.85 2.87 8.12
C VAL A 38 -4.21 4.11 8.94
N ALA A 39 -3.38 4.40 9.95
CA ALA A 39 -3.53 5.61 10.76
C ALA A 39 -3.32 6.89 9.92
N PRO A 40 -3.93 8.02 10.32
CA PRO A 40 -3.76 9.31 9.64
C PRO A 40 -2.29 9.76 9.57
N GLY A 41 -1.95 10.52 8.52
CA GLY A 41 -0.64 11.17 8.35
C GLY A 41 0.43 10.32 7.70
N GLY A 42 0.17 9.04 7.40
CA GLY A 42 1.05 8.19 6.58
C GLY A 42 0.91 8.49 5.09
N GLY A 43 1.82 7.91 4.27
CA GLY A 43 1.83 8.13 2.84
C GLY A 43 0.55 7.70 2.13
N VAL A 44 -0.05 6.57 2.54
CA VAL A 44 -1.34 6.09 2.02
C VAL A 44 -2.47 7.09 2.30
N ASP A 45 -2.57 7.57 3.55
CA ASP A 45 -3.59 8.55 3.95
C ASP A 45 -3.41 9.88 3.19
N THR A 46 -2.18 10.38 3.11
CA THR A 46 -1.89 11.64 2.42
C THR A 46 -2.21 11.55 0.93
N ALA A 47 -1.79 10.50 0.23
CA ALA A 47 -2.09 10.30 -1.18
C ALA A 47 -3.60 10.18 -1.42
N THR A 48 -4.31 9.46 -0.53
CA THR A 48 -5.77 9.30 -0.61
C THR A 48 -6.49 10.64 -0.48
N ARG A 49 -6.10 11.49 0.48
CA ARG A 49 -6.72 12.82 0.65
C ARG A 49 -6.49 13.76 -0.52
N LEU A 50 -5.30 13.71 -1.12
CA LEU A 50 -4.99 14.47 -2.34
C LEU A 50 -5.90 14.06 -3.51
N VAL A 51 -6.04 12.75 -3.72
CA VAL A 51 -6.91 12.21 -4.77
C VAL A 51 -8.38 12.51 -4.46
N ALA A 52 -8.84 12.29 -3.22
CA ALA A 52 -10.23 12.53 -2.80
C ALA A 52 -10.68 13.98 -3.06
N ALA A 53 -9.83 14.97 -2.77
CA ALA A 53 -10.12 16.38 -3.06
C ALA A 53 -10.32 16.64 -4.57
N LYS A 54 -9.58 15.95 -5.44
CA LYS A 54 -9.76 16.07 -6.90
C LYS A 54 -10.98 15.32 -7.42
N LEU A 55 -11.31 14.18 -6.80
CA LEU A 55 -12.54 13.45 -7.12
C LEU A 55 -13.76 14.28 -6.78
N GLU A 56 -13.78 14.95 -5.62
CA GLU A 56 -14.85 15.88 -5.24
C GLU A 56 -15.03 16.99 -6.28
N GLN A 57 -13.93 17.64 -6.69
CA GLN A 57 -13.96 18.69 -7.70
C GLN A 57 -14.47 18.21 -9.07
N SER A 58 -14.10 16.99 -9.47
CA SER A 58 -14.43 16.48 -10.82
C SER A 58 -15.79 15.79 -10.90
N LEU A 59 -16.25 15.17 -9.81
CA LEU A 59 -17.46 14.37 -9.78
C LEU A 59 -18.63 15.07 -9.04
N GLY A 60 -18.39 16.23 -8.41
CA GLY A 60 -19.41 17.08 -7.83
C GLY A 60 -20.04 16.58 -6.53
N GLN A 61 -19.45 15.54 -5.89
CA GLN A 61 -19.90 15.02 -4.60
C GLN A 61 -18.70 14.85 -3.66
N PRO A 62 -18.88 15.03 -2.34
CA PRO A 62 -17.81 14.84 -1.38
C PRO A 62 -17.24 13.42 -1.40
N PHE A 63 -15.90 13.31 -1.34
CA PHE A 63 -15.18 12.06 -1.13
C PHE A 63 -14.55 12.09 0.28
N VAL A 64 -15.26 11.51 1.25
CA VAL A 64 -14.93 11.59 2.68
C VAL A 64 -13.93 10.49 3.04
N VAL A 65 -12.72 10.88 3.47
CA VAL A 65 -11.66 9.95 3.90
C VAL A 65 -11.81 9.62 5.38
N GLU A 66 -11.94 8.32 5.68
CA GLU A 66 -12.14 7.79 7.02
C GLU A 66 -11.08 6.72 7.33
N ASN A 67 -10.24 6.95 8.35
CA ASN A 67 -9.21 6.00 8.75
C ASN A 67 -9.79 4.90 9.65
N ARG A 68 -9.55 3.63 9.28
CA ARG A 68 -9.93 2.43 10.04
C ARG A 68 -8.72 1.51 10.19
N PRO A 69 -7.71 1.91 10.99
CA PRO A 69 -6.51 1.10 11.19
C PRO A 69 -6.78 -0.09 12.12
N GLY A 70 -5.88 -1.08 12.07
CA GLY A 70 -5.87 -2.22 12.98
C GLY A 70 -5.82 -3.56 12.25
N ALA A 71 -5.31 -4.59 12.93
CA ALA A 71 -5.10 -5.94 12.39
C ALA A 71 -4.44 -5.93 11.00
N ALA A 72 -3.32 -5.19 10.86
CA ALA A 72 -2.62 -4.97 9.58
C ALA A 72 -3.58 -4.54 8.44
N GLY A 73 -4.51 -3.61 8.73
CA GLY A 73 -5.46 -3.08 7.75
C GLY A 73 -6.72 -3.93 7.55
N SER A 74 -6.83 -5.11 8.16
CA SER A 74 -7.98 -6.01 7.99
C SER A 74 -9.29 -5.38 8.46
N ILE A 75 -9.27 -4.54 9.50
CA ILE A 75 -10.49 -3.86 10.00
C ILE A 75 -11.08 -2.95 8.93
N GLY A 76 -10.25 -2.13 8.28
CA GLY A 76 -10.70 -1.26 7.19
C GLY A 76 -11.16 -2.04 5.96
N ALA A 77 -10.43 -3.10 5.61
CA ALA A 77 -10.76 -3.96 4.48
C ALA A 77 -12.12 -4.67 4.67
N GLU A 78 -12.40 -5.20 5.86
CA GLU A 78 -13.68 -5.87 6.16
C GLU A 78 -14.88 -4.92 6.00
N VAL A 79 -14.75 -3.66 6.46
CA VAL A 79 -15.81 -2.65 6.29
C VAL A 79 -16.18 -2.47 4.83
N VAL A 80 -15.19 -2.47 3.94
CA VAL A 80 -15.44 -2.27 2.50
C VAL A 80 -15.87 -3.58 1.83
N TYR A 81 -15.27 -4.70 2.21
CA TYR A 81 -15.62 -6.02 1.63
C TYR A 81 -17.10 -6.36 1.79
N THR A 82 -17.67 -5.99 2.94
CA THR A 82 -19.08 -6.23 3.27
C THR A 82 -20.03 -5.11 2.86
N ALA A 83 -19.51 -4.03 2.29
CA ALA A 83 -20.31 -2.91 1.82
C ALA A 83 -21.10 -3.27 0.55
N GLU A 84 -22.18 -2.54 0.31
CA GLU A 84 -22.94 -2.62 -0.95
C GLU A 84 -22.05 -2.27 -2.15
N PRO A 85 -22.12 -3.02 -3.26
CA PRO A 85 -21.31 -2.78 -4.44
C PRO A 85 -21.87 -1.65 -5.32
N ASP A 86 -22.19 -0.53 -4.72
CA ASP A 86 -22.83 0.64 -5.33
C ASP A 86 -21.89 1.82 -5.58
N GLY A 87 -20.60 1.69 -5.19
CA GLY A 87 -19.60 2.73 -5.38
C GLY A 87 -19.46 3.74 -4.25
N TYR A 88 -20.30 3.68 -3.22
CA TYR A 88 -20.29 4.70 -2.15
C TYR A 88 -19.42 4.35 -0.94
N THR A 89 -18.80 3.16 -0.96
CA THR A 89 -17.78 2.77 0.03
C THR A 89 -16.62 2.13 -0.69
N LEU A 90 -15.46 2.78 -0.65
CA LEU A 90 -14.23 2.37 -1.33
C LEU A 90 -13.13 2.12 -0.32
N LEU A 91 -12.15 1.30 -0.68
CA LEU A 91 -10.95 1.03 0.12
C LEU A 91 -9.75 1.72 -0.53
N ALA A 92 -9.06 2.56 0.22
CA ALA A 92 -7.70 2.96 -0.11
C ALA A 92 -6.75 2.19 0.81
N SER A 93 -5.99 1.25 0.26
CA SER A 93 -5.25 0.30 1.07
C SER A 93 -3.75 0.27 0.80
N SER A 94 -3.02 -0.10 1.85
CA SER A 94 -1.66 -0.62 1.81
C SER A 94 -1.63 -2.06 1.24
N PRO A 95 -0.44 -2.66 1.01
CA PRO A 95 -0.32 -4.05 0.57
C PRO A 95 -0.96 -5.07 1.52
N SER A 96 -0.97 -4.78 2.83
CA SER A 96 -1.28 -5.79 3.84
C SER A 96 -2.64 -6.47 3.63
N PRO A 97 -3.78 -5.75 3.55
CA PRO A 97 -5.07 -6.43 3.45
C PRO A 97 -5.32 -7.07 2.09
N LEU A 98 -4.72 -6.57 1.02
CA LEU A 98 -4.97 -7.07 -0.35
C LEU A 98 -3.98 -8.14 -0.81
N ALA A 99 -2.77 -8.17 -0.24
CA ALA A 99 -1.70 -9.04 -0.75
C ALA A 99 -1.00 -9.89 0.32
N ILE A 100 -0.91 -9.44 1.57
CA ILE A 100 -0.07 -10.06 2.60
C ILE A 100 -0.89 -10.91 3.58
N ASN A 101 -1.98 -10.38 4.12
CA ASN A 101 -2.68 -10.96 5.27
C ASN A 101 -3.16 -12.39 5.06
N GLN A 102 -3.54 -12.79 3.86
CA GLN A 102 -3.94 -14.16 3.52
C GLN A 102 -2.84 -15.21 3.77
N TRP A 103 -1.58 -14.78 3.86
CA TRP A 103 -0.44 -15.66 4.10
C TRP A 103 -0.03 -15.72 5.59
N LEU A 104 -0.54 -14.77 6.41
CA LEU A 104 -0.17 -14.59 7.81
C LEU A 104 -1.28 -14.98 8.78
N TYR A 105 -2.54 -15.01 8.34
CA TYR A 105 -3.68 -15.35 9.17
C TYR A 105 -4.38 -16.61 8.68
N LYS A 106 -4.65 -17.55 9.57
CA LYS A 106 -5.41 -18.78 9.26
C LYS A 106 -6.84 -18.48 8.82
N LYS A 107 -7.41 -17.37 9.31
CA LYS A 107 -8.77 -16.95 9.01
C LYS A 107 -8.82 -15.43 8.85
N LEU A 108 -9.35 -15.01 7.72
CA LEU A 108 -9.71 -13.62 7.46
C LEU A 108 -11.24 -13.53 7.39
N SER A 109 -11.80 -12.38 7.79
CA SER A 109 -13.23 -12.07 7.65
C SER A 109 -13.62 -11.65 6.22
N TYR A 110 -12.65 -11.58 5.31
CA TYR A 110 -12.83 -11.21 3.91
C TYR A 110 -11.90 -12.03 3.02
N ASP A 111 -12.24 -12.12 1.74
CA ASP A 111 -11.35 -12.68 0.71
C ASP A 111 -10.58 -11.55 -0.01
N PRO A 112 -9.24 -11.45 0.13
CA PRO A 112 -8.45 -10.45 -0.58
C PRO A 112 -8.60 -10.51 -2.11
N ALA A 113 -8.89 -11.68 -2.67
CA ALA A 113 -9.10 -11.85 -4.11
C ALA A 113 -10.46 -11.34 -4.60
N GLY A 114 -11.41 -11.18 -3.68
CA GLY A 114 -12.76 -10.69 -4.00
C GLY A 114 -12.83 -9.19 -4.25
N PHE A 115 -11.85 -8.40 -3.78
CA PHE A 115 -11.82 -6.96 -4.08
C PHE A 115 -11.60 -6.69 -5.57
N GLN A 116 -12.16 -5.58 -6.04
CA GLN A 116 -11.94 -5.09 -7.40
C GLN A 116 -11.04 -3.85 -7.37
N PRO A 117 -9.72 -3.98 -7.66
CA PRO A 117 -8.83 -2.85 -7.77
C PRO A 117 -9.31 -1.89 -8.86
N ILE A 118 -9.45 -0.61 -8.51
CA ILE A 118 -9.87 0.45 -9.41
C ILE A 118 -8.66 1.10 -10.05
N ALA A 119 -7.69 1.51 -9.23
CA ALA A 119 -6.46 2.15 -9.71
C ALA A 119 -5.32 2.01 -8.68
N MET A 120 -4.10 1.90 -9.18
CA MET A 120 -2.88 2.10 -8.39
C MET A 120 -2.62 3.60 -8.28
N MET A 121 -2.65 4.14 -7.07
CA MET A 121 -2.44 5.57 -6.85
C MET A 121 -0.96 5.92 -6.73
N SER A 122 -0.20 5.14 -5.98
CA SER A 122 1.19 5.44 -5.68
C SER A 122 1.97 4.23 -5.20
N ARG A 123 3.32 4.34 -5.29
CA ARG A 123 4.28 3.43 -4.66
C ARG A 123 5.26 4.26 -3.85
N ILE A 124 5.51 3.85 -2.63
CA ILE A 124 6.42 4.54 -1.72
C ILE A 124 7.51 3.53 -1.34
N PRO A 125 8.72 3.69 -1.87
CA PRO A 125 9.83 2.81 -1.55
C PRO A 125 10.11 2.77 -0.05
N ASN A 126 10.41 1.58 0.47
CA ASN A 126 10.92 1.44 1.83
C ASN A 126 12.45 1.60 1.84
N VAL A 127 12.96 2.05 2.96
CA VAL A 127 14.39 2.22 3.20
C VAL A 127 14.76 1.64 4.56
N LEU A 128 15.97 1.09 4.67
CA LEU A 128 16.55 0.71 5.95
C LEU A 128 17.09 1.96 6.64
N VAL A 129 16.55 2.25 7.81
CA VAL A 129 16.94 3.38 8.67
C VAL A 129 17.50 2.86 9.97
N VAL A 130 18.55 3.51 10.45
CA VAL A 130 19.10 3.32 11.79
C VAL A 130 19.13 4.63 12.56
N ARG A 131 19.08 4.57 13.91
CA ARG A 131 19.30 5.75 14.76
C ARG A 131 20.66 6.39 14.46
N SER A 132 20.79 7.68 14.68
CA SER A 132 21.96 8.46 14.22
C SER A 132 23.30 8.00 14.81
N ASP A 133 23.27 7.52 16.04
CA ASP A 133 24.43 7.02 16.81
C ASP A 133 24.61 5.49 16.74
N PHE A 134 23.85 4.79 15.89
CA PHE A 134 24.07 3.36 15.67
C PHE A 134 25.48 3.11 15.15
N PRO A 135 26.21 2.09 15.68
CA PRO A 135 27.62 1.86 15.38
C PRO A 135 27.86 1.22 14.00
N ALA A 136 27.13 1.68 12.99
CA ALA A 136 27.29 1.31 11.58
C ALA A 136 26.88 2.45 10.66
N LYS A 137 27.65 2.67 9.60
CA LYS A 137 27.40 3.70 8.58
C LYS A 137 26.98 3.09 7.24
N THR A 138 27.17 1.78 7.08
CA THR A 138 26.82 1.01 5.89
C THR A 138 26.00 -0.23 6.27
N VAL A 139 25.34 -0.83 5.28
CA VAL A 139 24.61 -2.11 5.49
C VAL A 139 25.56 -3.22 5.92
N GLN A 140 26.74 -3.30 5.31
CA GLN A 140 27.75 -4.32 5.63
C GLN A 140 28.24 -4.21 7.08
N GLU A 141 28.50 -2.98 7.53
CA GLU A 141 28.87 -2.73 8.93
C GLU A 141 27.73 -3.08 9.88
N ALA A 142 26.47 -2.75 9.52
CA ALA A 142 25.32 -3.11 10.33
C ALA A 142 25.16 -4.63 10.45
N ILE A 143 25.30 -5.37 9.36
CA ILE A 143 25.26 -6.84 9.35
C ILE A 143 26.41 -7.41 10.20
N ALA A 144 27.62 -6.89 10.06
CA ALA A 144 28.78 -7.33 10.84
C ALA A 144 28.53 -7.11 12.35
N TRP A 145 28.02 -5.93 12.71
CA TRP A 145 27.68 -5.63 14.10
C TRP A 145 26.58 -6.56 14.65
N LEU A 146 25.52 -6.80 13.89
CA LEU A 146 24.43 -7.70 14.29
C LEU A 146 24.90 -9.15 14.49
N LYS A 147 25.84 -9.64 13.67
CA LYS A 147 26.40 -10.99 13.80
C LYS A 147 27.15 -11.20 15.10
N VAL A 148 27.86 -10.19 15.59
CA VAL A 148 28.63 -10.28 16.86
C VAL A 148 27.80 -9.83 18.08
N ASN A 149 26.60 -9.30 17.85
CA ASN A 149 25.67 -8.86 18.88
C ASN A 149 24.26 -9.45 18.67
N PRO A 150 24.08 -10.78 18.61
CA PRO A 150 22.78 -11.38 18.31
C PRO A 150 21.74 -10.98 19.35
N GLY A 151 20.57 -10.53 18.88
CA GLY A 151 19.43 -10.14 19.73
C GLY A 151 19.62 -8.87 20.56
N LYS A 152 20.73 -8.13 20.41
CA LYS A 152 20.94 -6.87 21.15
C LYS A 152 20.32 -5.65 20.45
N ALA A 153 20.18 -5.70 19.14
CA ALA A 153 19.48 -4.65 18.42
C ALA A 153 17.97 -4.90 18.36
N SER A 154 17.22 -3.83 18.36
CA SER A 154 15.78 -3.82 18.10
C SER A 154 15.46 -3.32 16.69
N PHE A 155 14.41 -3.85 16.08
CA PHE A 155 13.85 -3.24 14.88
C PHE A 155 12.36 -2.95 15.04
N ALA A 156 11.96 -1.74 14.66
CA ALA A 156 10.58 -1.29 14.70
C ALA A 156 9.83 -1.64 13.41
N SER A 157 8.54 -1.92 13.53
CA SER A 157 7.63 -2.02 12.39
C SER A 157 6.30 -1.34 12.66
N GLN A 158 5.53 -1.08 11.60
CA GLN A 158 4.18 -0.51 11.68
C GLN A 158 3.13 -1.51 12.19
N GLY A 159 3.56 -2.67 12.65
CA GLY A 159 2.76 -3.77 13.18
C GLY A 159 3.17 -5.12 12.60
N VAL A 160 2.77 -6.18 13.29
CA VAL A 160 2.99 -7.56 12.83
C VAL A 160 2.29 -7.75 11.48
N GLY A 161 2.96 -8.39 10.52
CA GLY A 161 2.42 -8.66 9.19
C GLY A 161 2.47 -7.51 8.19
N THR A 162 2.97 -6.34 8.59
CA THR A 162 3.18 -5.23 7.66
C THR A 162 4.43 -5.44 6.79
N ALA A 163 4.52 -4.72 5.66
CA ALA A 163 5.70 -4.77 4.79
C ALA A 163 6.98 -4.47 5.57
N SER A 164 6.98 -3.50 6.50
CA SER A 164 8.14 -3.17 7.32
C SER A 164 8.57 -4.33 8.24
N HIS A 165 7.61 -5.06 8.83
CA HIS A 165 7.92 -6.26 9.63
C HIS A 165 8.55 -7.35 8.77
N LEU A 166 7.91 -7.71 7.66
CA LEU A 166 8.38 -8.77 6.78
C LEU A 166 9.75 -8.47 6.19
N THR A 167 10.01 -7.21 5.83
CA THR A 167 11.32 -6.79 5.32
C THR A 167 12.41 -6.94 6.38
N GLY A 168 12.13 -6.62 7.65
CA GLY A 168 13.05 -6.85 8.77
C GLY A 168 13.33 -8.35 9.00
N VAL A 169 12.31 -9.19 8.94
CA VAL A 169 12.44 -10.66 9.03
C VAL A 169 13.27 -11.21 7.86
N MET A 170 13.05 -10.72 6.65
CA MET A 170 13.86 -11.11 5.48
C MET A 170 15.31 -10.74 5.64
N LEU A 171 15.61 -9.51 6.13
CA LEU A 171 16.98 -9.09 6.40
C LEU A 171 17.65 -10.06 7.36
N MET A 172 17.02 -10.35 8.50
CA MET A 172 17.55 -11.30 9.50
C MET A 172 17.83 -12.67 8.89
N LYS A 173 16.89 -13.21 8.11
CA LYS A 173 17.03 -14.53 7.50
C LYS A 173 18.15 -14.60 6.46
N LEU A 174 18.22 -13.62 5.56
CA LEU A 174 19.24 -13.59 4.51
C LEU A 174 20.65 -13.36 5.04
N THR A 175 20.77 -12.67 6.18
CA THR A 175 22.07 -12.34 6.79
C THR A 175 22.50 -13.27 7.91
N GLY A 176 21.61 -14.15 8.39
CA GLY A 176 21.84 -14.99 9.56
C GLY A 176 21.98 -14.18 10.85
N THR A 177 21.30 -13.03 10.95
CA THR A 177 21.32 -12.15 12.11
C THR A 177 20.05 -12.26 12.93
N SER A 178 20.04 -11.70 14.15
CA SER A 178 18.88 -11.69 15.05
C SER A 178 18.68 -10.31 15.65
N MET A 179 17.44 -9.85 15.65
CA MET A 179 17.00 -8.58 16.27
C MET A 179 15.68 -8.78 17.03
N VAL A 180 15.43 -7.94 18.02
CA VAL A 180 14.17 -7.92 18.75
C VAL A 180 13.14 -7.08 17.97
N HIS A 181 12.04 -7.68 17.59
CA HIS A 181 10.96 -6.94 16.89
C HIS A 181 10.09 -6.14 17.87
N VAL A 182 9.89 -4.86 17.57
CA VAL A 182 9.04 -3.93 18.32
C VAL A 182 7.91 -3.42 17.41
N PRO A 183 6.69 -3.96 17.53
CA PRO A 183 5.55 -3.53 16.72
C PRO A 183 4.91 -2.25 17.24
N TYR A 184 4.64 -1.30 16.32
CA TYR A 184 3.95 -0.04 16.58
C TYR A 184 2.61 0.03 15.85
N LYS A 185 1.76 0.99 16.24
CA LYS A 185 0.48 1.27 15.56
C LYS A 185 0.66 2.37 14.48
N GLY A 186 1.58 2.14 13.52
CA GLY A 186 1.85 3.08 12.43
C GLY A 186 3.23 3.73 12.51
N THR A 187 3.51 4.67 11.59
CA THR A 187 4.84 5.26 11.39
C THR A 187 5.21 6.30 12.43
N ALA A 188 4.28 7.18 12.84
CA ALA A 188 4.60 8.32 13.69
C ALA A 188 5.33 7.95 15.00
N PRO A 189 4.88 6.96 15.81
CA PRO A 189 5.60 6.58 17.01
C PRO A 189 6.97 5.97 16.73
N ILE A 190 7.16 5.28 15.59
CA ILE A 190 8.48 4.77 15.19
C ILE A 190 9.46 5.92 14.99
N LEU A 191 9.04 7.00 14.31
CA LEU A 191 9.88 8.18 14.08
C LEU A 191 10.35 8.82 15.39
N THR A 192 9.45 8.90 16.37
CA THR A 192 9.78 9.44 17.69
C THR A 192 10.83 8.56 18.37
N ASP A 193 10.62 7.25 18.41
CA ASP A 193 11.45 6.34 19.17
C ASP A 193 12.81 6.05 18.51
N ILE A 194 12.92 6.12 17.18
CA ILE A 194 14.23 6.00 16.49
C ILE A 194 15.09 7.24 16.73
N ILE A 195 14.48 8.43 16.76
CA ILE A 195 15.17 9.68 17.08
C ILE A 195 15.62 9.71 18.54
N ALA A 196 14.80 9.19 19.46
CA ALA A 196 15.11 9.09 20.88
C ALA A 196 16.09 7.97 21.23
N GLY A 197 16.39 7.05 20.28
CA GLY A 197 17.28 5.91 20.51
C GLY A 197 16.62 4.74 21.23
N HIS A 198 15.29 4.72 21.37
CA HIS A 198 14.56 3.62 21.99
C HIS A 198 14.49 2.36 21.10
N VAL A 199 14.62 2.52 19.79
CA VAL A 199 14.76 1.43 18.82
C VAL A 199 15.94 1.71 17.90
N ASP A 200 16.61 0.65 17.44
CA ASP A 200 17.88 0.78 16.71
C ASP A 200 17.68 0.96 15.21
N MET A 201 16.72 0.27 14.63
CA MET A 201 16.47 0.34 13.18
C MET A 201 15.04 0.06 12.79
N THR A 202 14.72 0.39 11.55
CA THR A 202 13.38 0.17 10.98
C THR A 202 13.44 0.12 9.45
N PHE A 203 12.43 -0.51 8.85
CA PHE A 203 12.08 -0.31 7.45
C PHE A 203 10.84 0.57 7.37
N ILE A 204 10.98 1.76 6.78
CA ILE A 204 9.86 2.71 6.61
C ILE A 204 9.91 3.35 5.23
N GLN A 205 8.81 4.01 4.87
CA GLN A 205 8.73 4.76 3.63
C GLN A 205 9.80 5.85 3.56
N VAL A 206 10.41 5.98 2.40
CA VAL A 206 11.46 6.98 2.13
C VAL A 206 11.00 8.41 2.41
N SER A 207 9.73 8.73 2.20
CA SER A 207 9.16 10.04 2.51
C SER A 207 9.33 10.45 3.97
N ASN A 208 9.17 9.50 4.90
CA ASN A 208 9.34 9.74 6.33
C ASN A 208 10.83 9.70 6.73
N ALA A 209 11.58 8.77 6.15
CA ALA A 209 12.99 8.59 6.45
C ALA A 209 13.86 9.78 6.01
N SER A 210 13.58 10.37 4.84
CA SER A 210 14.35 11.50 4.31
C SER A 210 14.34 12.70 5.25
N VAL A 211 13.20 13.03 5.85
CA VAL A 211 13.09 14.15 6.80
C VAL A 211 14.03 13.99 8.00
N MET A 212 14.15 12.78 8.52
CA MET A 212 15.06 12.49 9.64
C MET A 212 16.52 12.44 9.20
N HIS A 213 16.76 11.88 8.01
CA HIS A 213 18.08 11.74 7.43
C HIS A 213 18.70 13.12 7.14
N ASP A 214 17.94 13.98 6.46
CA ASP A 214 18.36 15.35 6.11
C ASP A 214 18.60 16.20 7.36
N ALA A 215 17.86 15.95 8.45
CA ALA A 215 18.06 16.60 9.74
C ALA A 215 19.18 15.97 10.60
N GLY A 216 19.85 14.90 10.12
CA GLY A 216 20.91 14.19 10.86
C GLY A 216 20.41 13.41 12.10
N LYS A 217 19.08 13.25 12.26
CA LYS A 217 18.46 12.59 13.41
C LYS A 217 18.36 11.07 13.29
N ALA A 218 18.47 10.56 12.07
CA ALA A 218 18.58 9.15 11.77
C ALA A 218 19.38 8.99 10.47
N ARG A 219 19.79 7.78 10.13
CA ARG A 219 20.57 7.51 8.92
C ARG A 219 19.89 6.49 8.05
N ILE A 220 19.68 6.80 6.76
CA ILE A 220 19.31 5.81 5.75
C ILE A 220 20.57 5.05 5.35
N LEU A 221 20.55 3.72 5.47
CA LEU A 221 21.66 2.86 5.06
C LEU A 221 21.49 2.29 3.66
N ALA A 222 20.26 1.98 3.27
CA ALA A 222 19.96 1.42 1.94
C ALA A 222 18.50 1.62 1.55
N LEU A 223 18.26 1.56 0.24
CA LEU A 223 16.94 1.51 -0.38
C LEU A 223 16.51 0.04 -0.54
N ALA A 224 15.27 -0.28 -0.17
CA ALA A 224 14.66 -1.57 -0.48
C ALA A 224 13.97 -1.52 -1.84
N THR A 225 14.75 -1.23 -2.89
CA THR A 225 14.29 -1.09 -4.28
C THR A 225 15.27 -1.78 -5.23
N ASP A 226 14.80 -2.09 -6.44
CA ASP A 226 15.64 -2.74 -7.47
C ASP A 226 16.69 -1.78 -8.05
N LYS A 227 16.40 -0.46 -8.03
CA LYS A 227 17.28 0.60 -8.55
C LYS A 227 17.35 1.75 -7.56
N ARG A 228 18.44 2.50 -7.61
CA ARG A 228 18.57 3.76 -6.86
C ARG A 228 17.49 4.75 -7.28
N LEU A 229 17.14 5.63 -6.35
CA LEU A 229 16.15 6.68 -6.56
C LEU A 229 16.87 7.98 -6.93
N ASP A 230 16.39 8.69 -7.95
CA ASP A 230 17.00 9.92 -8.47
C ASP A 230 17.16 11.00 -7.38
N PHE A 231 16.29 11.00 -6.38
CA PHE A 231 16.33 11.95 -5.26
C PHE A 231 17.17 11.45 -4.06
N LEU A 232 17.78 10.24 -4.14
CA LEU A 232 18.75 9.68 -3.18
C LEU A 232 19.82 8.89 -3.94
N PRO A 233 20.59 9.53 -4.84
CA PRO A 233 21.52 8.84 -5.73
C PRO A 233 22.70 8.20 -5.00
N ASP A 234 23.06 8.75 -3.84
CA ASP A 234 24.22 8.27 -3.04
C ASP A 234 23.89 7.08 -2.14
N ILE A 235 22.60 6.79 -1.92
CA ILE A 235 22.17 5.66 -1.08
C ILE A 235 22.09 4.39 -1.94
N PRO A 236 22.85 3.32 -1.58
CA PRO A 236 22.80 2.07 -2.32
C PRO A 236 21.46 1.34 -2.13
N THR A 237 21.12 0.46 -3.05
CA THR A 237 20.01 -0.49 -2.83
C THR A 237 20.49 -1.70 -2.02
N LEU A 238 19.56 -2.41 -1.38
CA LEU A 238 19.89 -3.69 -0.73
C LEU A 238 20.37 -4.72 -1.74
N ALA A 239 19.85 -4.70 -2.97
CA ALA A 239 20.30 -5.57 -4.06
C ALA A 239 21.77 -5.32 -4.44
N GLU A 240 22.23 -4.06 -4.50
CA GLU A 240 23.63 -3.71 -4.79
C GLU A 240 24.60 -4.21 -3.72
N VAL A 241 24.13 -4.45 -2.50
CA VAL A 241 24.94 -5.00 -1.41
C VAL A 241 24.73 -6.50 -1.19
N GLY A 242 24.15 -7.20 -2.20
CA GLY A 242 23.99 -8.65 -2.22
C GLY A 242 22.74 -9.17 -1.49
N LEU A 243 21.82 -8.30 -1.12
CA LEU A 243 20.56 -8.66 -0.47
C LEU A 243 19.40 -8.44 -1.44
N PRO A 244 18.80 -9.47 -2.03
CA PRO A 244 17.70 -9.34 -2.99
C PRO A 244 16.38 -8.99 -2.28
N ILE A 245 16.35 -7.83 -1.65
CA ILE A 245 15.18 -7.28 -0.95
C ILE A 245 14.69 -6.05 -1.72
N SER A 246 13.52 -6.17 -2.32
CA SER A 246 12.80 -5.07 -2.95
C SER A 246 11.39 -5.05 -2.38
N THR A 247 11.09 -4.03 -1.58
CA THR A 247 9.79 -3.87 -0.93
C THR A 247 9.37 -2.41 -0.97
N ASP A 248 8.13 -2.19 -1.30
CA ASP A 248 7.52 -0.87 -1.20
C ASP A 248 6.16 -0.93 -0.52
N THR A 249 5.68 0.23 -0.13
CA THR A 249 4.30 0.42 0.28
C THR A 249 3.56 1.04 -0.89
N TRP A 250 2.74 0.28 -1.57
CA TRP A 250 1.88 0.82 -2.60
C TRP A 250 0.51 1.20 -2.03
N ASN A 251 -0.19 2.04 -2.75
CA ASN A 251 -1.52 2.49 -2.41
C ASN A 251 -2.44 2.29 -3.61
N ALA A 252 -3.47 1.47 -3.41
CA ALA A 252 -4.50 1.20 -4.40
C ALA A 252 -5.86 1.64 -3.88
N ILE A 253 -6.69 2.17 -4.76
CA ILE A 253 -8.11 2.34 -4.49
C ILE A 253 -8.83 1.12 -5.06
N SER A 254 -9.70 0.51 -4.25
CA SER A 254 -10.40 -0.74 -4.57
C SER A 254 -11.87 -0.66 -4.18
N ALA A 255 -12.70 -1.38 -4.91
CA ALA A 255 -14.12 -1.54 -4.65
C ALA A 255 -14.43 -2.86 -3.93
N PRO A 256 -15.59 -2.99 -3.28
CA PRO A 256 -16.10 -4.27 -2.81
C PRO A 256 -16.31 -5.26 -3.96
N PRO A 257 -16.50 -6.55 -3.66
CA PRO A 257 -16.83 -7.56 -4.68
C PRO A 257 -18.10 -7.19 -5.48
N LYS A 258 -18.14 -7.57 -6.75
CA LYS A 258 -19.30 -7.43 -7.63
C LYS A 258 -19.72 -6.00 -7.99
N MET A 259 -18.82 -5.03 -7.85
CA MET A 259 -19.07 -3.67 -8.28
C MET A 259 -19.38 -3.60 -9.78
N PRO A 260 -20.37 -2.80 -10.23
CA PRO A 260 -20.66 -2.61 -11.66
C PRO A 260 -19.44 -2.04 -12.41
N ALA A 261 -19.08 -2.68 -13.52
CA ALA A 261 -17.89 -2.33 -14.31
C ALA A 261 -17.91 -0.86 -14.79
N ALA A 262 -19.08 -0.31 -15.08
CA ALA A 262 -19.25 1.08 -15.52
C ALA A 262 -18.86 2.09 -14.41
N ILE A 263 -19.18 1.78 -13.14
CA ILE A 263 -18.78 2.62 -12.00
C ILE A 263 -17.27 2.48 -11.74
N VAL A 264 -16.72 1.26 -11.83
CA VAL A 264 -15.27 1.01 -11.73
C VAL A 264 -14.53 1.81 -12.79
N ALA A 265 -14.96 1.78 -14.04
CA ALA A 265 -14.33 2.52 -15.13
C ALA A 265 -14.41 4.05 -14.92
N LYS A 266 -15.56 4.57 -14.46
CA LYS A 266 -15.71 5.99 -14.16
C LYS A 266 -14.79 6.45 -13.03
N LEU A 267 -14.71 5.69 -11.95
CA LEU A 267 -13.81 5.98 -10.84
C LEU A 267 -12.34 5.87 -11.26
N ASN A 268 -11.96 4.84 -12.04
CA ASN A 268 -10.60 4.71 -12.57
C ASN A 268 -10.20 5.93 -13.40
N ALA A 269 -11.06 6.37 -14.33
CA ALA A 269 -10.79 7.55 -15.15
C ALA A 269 -10.59 8.80 -14.28
N ALA A 270 -11.44 8.99 -13.26
CA ALA A 270 -11.38 10.15 -12.36
C ALA A 270 -10.12 10.11 -11.47
N VAL A 271 -9.74 8.94 -10.91
CA VAL A 271 -8.51 8.77 -10.13
C VAL A 271 -7.28 9.05 -10.99
N ASN A 272 -7.20 8.49 -12.19
CA ASN A 272 -6.08 8.75 -13.11
C ASN A 272 -6.01 10.23 -13.53
N ALA A 273 -7.15 10.89 -13.75
CA ALA A 273 -7.19 12.32 -14.01
C ALA A 273 -6.68 13.13 -12.80
N ALA A 274 -7.05 12.77 -11.59
CA ALA A 274 -6.54 13.38 -10.36
C ALA A 274 -5.02 13.23 -10.22
N LEU A 275 -4.48 12.05 -10.48
CA LEU A 275 -3.04 11.77 -10.41
C LEU A 275 -2.22 12.53 -11.47
N ARG A 276 -2.83 12.93 -12.60
CA ARG A 276 -2.20 13.75 -13.64
C ARG A 276 -2.17 15.24 -13.30
N GLN A 277 -2.92 15.73 -12.32
CA GLN A 277 -2.94 17.15 -11.94
C GLN A 277 -1.56 17.61 -11.47
N PRO A 278 -1.07 18.77 -11.93
CA PRO A 278 0.29 19.25 -11.61
C PRO A 278 0.53 19.42 -10.11
N ASP A 279 -0.45 19.91 -9.37
CA ASP A 279 -0.35 20.10 -7.92
C ASP A 279 -0.33 18.76 -7.15
N VAL A 280 -1.09 17.77 -7.59
CA VAL A 280 -1.05 16.40 -7.04
C VAL A 280 0.31 15.76 -7.31
N ARG A 281 0.78 15.83 -8.58
CA ARG A 281 2.09 15.31 -8.98
C ARG A 281 3.22 15.95 -8.18
N LYS A 282 3.21 17.29 -8.09
CA LYS A 282 4.19 18.00 -7.29
C LYS A 282 4.18 17.56 -5.83
N ARG A 283 3.01 17.48 -5.21
CA ARG A 283 2.90 17.10 -3.81
C ARG A 283 3.35 15.68 -3.54
N LEU A 284 2.99 14.72 -4.40
CA LEU A 284 3.44 13.33 -4.29
C LEU A 284 4.95 13.21 -4.52
N HIS A 285 5.52 13.96 -5.47
CA HIS A 285 6.97 14.02 -5.70
C HIS A 285 7.70 14.60 -4.47
N ASP A 286 7.22 15.70 -3.89
CA ASP A 286 7.78 16.31 -2.68
C ASP A 286 7.79 15.31 -1.51
N LEU A 287 6.80 14.39 -1.47
CA LEU A 287 6.72 13.28 -0.52
C LEU A 287 7.55 12.06 -0.93
N LYS A 288 8.43 12.17 -1.93
CA LYS A 288 9.27 11.07 -2.43
C LYS A 288 8.45 9.84 -2.85
N THR A 289 7.27 10.08 -3.40
CA THR A 289 6.32 9.03 -3.81
C THR A 289 6.40 8.84 -5.32
N ILE A 290 6.55 7.61 -5.77
CA ILE A 290 6.43 7.22 -7.17
C ILE A 290 4.94 7.17 -7.49
N ILE A 291 4.50 8.03 -8.40
CA ILE A 291 3.09 8.11 -8.80
C ILE A 291 2.73 6.86 -9.59
N GLY A 292 1.58 6.27 -9.29
CA GLY A 292 0.99 5.23 -10.11
C GLY A 292 0.84 5.72 -11.56
N GLY A 293 1.15 4.87 -12.52
CA GLY A 293 0.98 5.21 -13.93
C GLY A 293 -0.49 5.34 -14.32
N ASP A 294 -0.74 5.76 -15.55
CA ASP A 294 -2.06 5.70 -16.17
C ASP A 294 -2.41 4.21 -16.35
N ASN A 295 -3.08 3.64 -15.35
CA ASN A 295 -3.38 2.21 -15.32
C ASN A 295 -4.89 1.97 -15.33
N GLY A 296 -5.32 1.02 -16.16
CA GLY A 296 -6.69 0.55 -16.19
C GLY A 296 -7.00 -0.37 -15.00
N PRO A 297 -8.29 -0.66 -14.71
CA PRO A 297 -8.67 -1.57 -13.64
C PRO A 297 -8.07 -2.98 -13.80
N ALA A 298 -7.94 -3.48 -15.02
CA ALA A 298 -7.33 -4.78 -15.31
C ALA A 298 -5.83 -4.82 -14.97
N GLU A 299 -5.11 -3.72 -15.23
CA GLU A 299 -3.69 -3.59 -14.89
C GLU A 299 -3.50 -3.46 -13.39
N ALA A 300 -4.35 -2.69 -12.70
CA ALA A 300 -4.35 -2.59 -11.24
C ALA A 300 -4.63 -3.96 -10.60
N ALA A 301 -5.60 -4.72 -11.11
CA ALA A 301 -5.90 -6.07 -10.64
C ALA A 301 -4.72 -7.03 -10.83
N LYS A 302 -4.10 -7.02 -12.03
CA LYS A 302 -2.91 -7.82 -12.34
C LYS A 302 -1.73 -7.47 -11.43
N PHE A 303 -1.54 -6.18 -11.13
CA PHE A 303 -0.50 -5.74 -10.19
C PHE A 303 -0.75 -6.32 -8.80
N VAL A 304 -1.95 -6.15 -8.23
CA VAL A 304 -2.31 -6.67 -6.91
C VAL A 304 -2.18 -8.19 -6.84
N GLU A 305 -2.56 -8.91 -7.89
CA GLU A 305 -2.38 -10.37 -7.98
C GLU A 305 -0.90 -10.77 -7.99
N THR A 306 -0.06 -10.04 -8.73
CA THR A 306 1.39 -10.28 -8.77
C THR A 306 2.00 -10.03 -7.38
N GLU A 307 1.66 -8.92 -6.73
CA GLU A 307 2.07 -8.61 -5.37
C GLU A 307 1.64 -9.70 -4.38
N ARG A 308 0.40 -10.17 -4.48
CA ARG A 308 -0.13 -11.25 -3.64
C ARG A 308 0.73 -12.51 -3.73
N ARG A 309 1.14 -12.91 -4.94
CA ARG A 309 2.01 -14.07 -5.16
C ARG A 309 3.41 -13.83 -4.58
N GLN A 310 4.01 -12.67 -4.88
CA GLN A 310 5.35 -12.31 -4.38
C GLN A 310 5.40 -12.28 -2.86
N TRP A 311 4.45 -11.64 -2.21
CA TRP A 311 4.37 -11.63 -0.75
C TRP A 311 4.17 -13.03 -0.17
N GLY A 312 3.41 -13.90 -0.82
CA GLY A 312 3.28 -15.31 -0.41
C GLY A 312 4.60 -16.07 -0.49
N GLU A 313 5.40 -15.84 -1.52
CA GLU A 313 6.74 -16.40 -1.65
C GLU A 313 7.66 -15.88 -0.53
N LEU A 314 7.61 -14.58 -0.24
CA LEU A 314 8.41 -13.94 0.82
C LEU A 314 8.03 -14.45 2.22
N VAL A 315 6.73 -14.57 2.53
CA VAL A 315 6.25 -15.10 3.82
C VAL A 315 6.72 -16.54 4.02
N ARG A 316 6.58 -17.39 3.00
CA ARG A 316 7.09 -18.78 3.04
C ARG A 316 8.61 -18.81 3.20
N ALA A 317 9.34 -18.00 2.41
CA ALA A 317 10.78 -17.88 2.51
C ALA A 317 11.23 -17.39 3.89
N ALA A 318 10.48 -16.53 4.55
CA ALA A 318 10.71 -16.09 5.91
C ALA A 318 10.42 -17.17 6.97
N GLY A 319 9.80 -18.31 6.61
CA GLY A 319 9.41 -19.36 7.54
C GLY A 319 8.34 -18.91 8.53
N LEU A 320 7.50 -17.95 8.13
CA LEU A 320 6.37 -17.50 8.95
C LEU A 320 5.17 -18.42 8.74
N GLU A 321 4.65 -18.95 9.83
CA GLU A 321 3.43 -19.78 9.83
C GLU A 321 2.19 -18.89 10.04
N PRO A 322 1.07 -19.16 9.37
CA PRO A 322 -0.17 -18.45 9.61
C PRO A 322 -0.64 -18.58 11.06
N GLN A 323 -0.98 -17.48 11.67
CA GLN A 323 -1.46 -17.38 13.06
C GLN A 323 -2.98 -17.51 13.16
#